data_e49cb308df552ae277aeca4673e91808
#
_entry.id   e49cb308df552ae277aeca4673e91808
#
_cell.length_a   1.000
_cell.length_b   1.000
_cell.length_c   1.000
_cell.angle_alpha   90.00
_cell.angle_beta   90.00
_cell.angle_gamma   90.00
#
_symmetry.space_group_name_H-M   'P 1'
#
loop_
_entity.id
_entity.type
_entity.pdbx_description
1 polymer ?
#
loop_
_entity_poly.entity_id
_entity_poly.type
_entity_poly.pdbx_seq_one_letter_code
_entity_poly.pdbx_strand_id
1 'polypeptide(L)' 'MSIPKDPFMLYSYINMMLRDKFDSLEEFCSTNDADLDEIVEKLKAAGFEYDADLNQFG' A
#
# COMPACT_ATOMS: atom_id res chain seq x y z
N MET A 1 0.76 -13.38 8.34
CA MET A 1 1.73 -12.27 8.48
C MET A 1 0.97 -10.95 8.59
N SER A 2 1.29 -10.13 9.55
CA SER A 2 0.58 -8.88 9.74
C SER A 2 1.20 -7.75 8.90
N ILE A 3 0.35 -6.83 8.47
CA ILE A 3 0.78 -5.65 7.73
C ILE A 3 1.45 -4.69 8.72
N PRO A 4 2.62 -4.11 8.36
CA PRO A 4 3.29 -3.18 9.26
C PRO A 4 2.41 -1.98 9.63
N LYS A 5 2.53 -1.52 10.86
CA LYS A 5 1.76 -0.36 11.33
C LYS A 5 2.51 0.95 11.15
N ASP A 6 3.84 0.89 11.09
CA ASP A 6 4.66 2.07 10.84
C ASP A 6 4.49 2.52 9.40
N PRO A 7 4.16 3.79 9.13
CA PRO A 7 3.89 4.25 7.77
C PRO A 7 5.09 4.09 6.82
N PHE A 8 6.31 4.24 7.30
CA PHE A 8 7.47 4.06 6.43
C PHE A 8 7.70 2.60 6.09
N MET A 9 7.52 1.72 7.07
CA MET A 9 7.62 0.29 6.83
C MET A 9 6.47 -0.19 5.95
N LEU A 10 5.28 0.35 6.18
CA LEU A 10 4.11 0.04 5.36
C LEU A 10 4.32 0.45 3.91
N TYR A 11 4.89 1.64 3.69
CA TYR A 11 5.22 2.14 2.37
C TYR A 11 6.14 1.16 1.62
N SER A 12 7.23 0.76 2.26
CA SER A 12 8.18 -0.18 1.65
C SER A 12 7.55 -1.54 1.38
N TYR A 13 6.78 -2.04 2.34
CA TYR A 13 6.14 -3.34 2.22
C TYR A 13 5.14 -3.37 1.07
N ILE A 14 4.25 -2.36 1.02
CA ILE A 14 3.24 -2.30 -0.02
C ILE A 14 3.85 -2.13 -1.40
N ASN A 15 4.84 -1.24 -1.54
CA ASN A 15 5.49 -1.06 -2.84
C ASN A 15 6.16 -2.34 -3.34
N MET A 16 6.75 -3.10 -2.44
CA MET A 16 7.33 -4.39 -2.80
C MET A 16 6.25 -5.35 -3.30
N MET A 17 5.12 -5.40 -2.60
CA MET A 17 4.01 -6.27 -2.97
C MET A 17 3.38 -5.87 -4.30
N LEU A 18 3.20 -4.57 -4.52
CA LEU A 18 2.63 -4.07 -5.78
C LEU A 18 3.55 -4.34 -6.95
N ARG A 19 4.86 -4.29 -6.73
CA ARG A 19 5.82 -4.58 -7.78
C ARG A 19 5.87 -6.07 -8.12
N ASP A 20 5.83 -6.93 -7.11
CA ASP A 20 6.12 -8.35 -7.29
C ASP A 20 4.90 -9.25 -7.36
N LYS A 21 3.78 -8.88 -6.75
CA LYS A 21 2.66 -9.80 -6.57
C LYS A 21 1.30 -9.28 -7.00
N PHE A 22 1.06 -7.99 -6.97
CA PHE A 22 -0.26 -7.42 -7.22
C PHE A 22 -0.20 -6.36 -8.30
N ASP A 23 -1.24 -6.34 -9.13
CA ASP A 23 -1.32 -5.38 -10.24
C ASP A 23 -1.97 -4.05 -9.82
N SER A 24 -2.58 -4.02 -8.64
CA SER A 24 -3.22 -2.80 -8.14
C SER A 24 -3.31 -2.81 -6.63
N LEU A 25 -3.50 -1.62 -6.06
CA LEU A 25 -3.67 -1.49 -4.61
C LEU A 25 -4.97 -2.17 -4.16
N GLU A 26 -6.02 -2.09 -4.98
CA GLU A 26 -7.28 -2.74 -4.67
C GLU A 26 -7.11 -4.25 -4.55
N GLU A 27 -6.35 -4.84 -5.45
CA GLU A 27 -6.07 -6.27 -5.42
C GLU A 27 -5.32 -6.66 -4.16
N PHE A 28 -4.31 -5.88 -3.79
CA PHE A 28 -3.56 -6.10 -2.56
C PHE A 28 -4.47 -6.07 -1.34
N CYS A 29 -5.31 -5.05 -1.24
CA CYS A 29 -6.20 -4.89 -0.09
C CYS A 29 -7.23 -6.00 -0.02
N SER A 30 -7.79 -6.40 -1.15
CA SER A 30 -8.77 -7.47 -1.22
C SER A 30 -8.19 -8.80 -0.77
N THR A 31 -7.00 -9.11 -1.25
CA THR A 31 -6.32 -10.38 -0.91
C THR A 31 -5.94 -10.45 0.56
N ASN A 32 -5.54 -9.32 1.15
CA ASN A 32 -5.10 -9.26 2.53
C ASN A 32 -6.20 -8.86 3.51
N ASP A 33 -7.43 -8.70 3.02
CA ASP A 33 -8.56 -8.25 3.83
C ASP A 33 -8.24 -6.94 4.55
N ALA A 34 -7.60 -6.02 3.84
CA ALA A 34 -7.20 -4.72 4.35
C ALA A 34 -8.13 -3.63 3.84
N ASP A 35 -8.26 -2.56 4.63
CA ASP A 35 -9.09 -1.42 4.25
C ASP A 35 -8.26 -0.46 3.39
N LEU A 36 -8.66 -0.31 2.13
CA LEU A 36 -7.99 0.56 1.17
C LEU A 36 -7.90 2.00 1.67
N ASP A 37 -9.02 2.53 2.17
CA ASP A 37 -9.07 3.92 2.62
C ASP A 37 -8.14 4.15 3.81
N GLU A 38 -8.10 3.19 4.73
CA GLU A 38 -7.23 3.29 5.89
C GLU A 38 -5.75 3.31 5.48
N ILE A 39 -5.38 2.44 4.54
CA ILE A 39 -3.99 2.39 4.06
C ILE A 39 -3.62 3.67 3.34
N VAL A 40 -4.49 4.15 2.45
CA VAL A 40 -4.24 5.38 1.70
C VAL A 40 -4.08 6.56 2.65
N GLU A 41 -4.98 6.70 3.62
CA GLU A 41 -4.91 7.82 4.56
C GLU A 41 -3.68 7.75 5.45
N LYS A 42 -3.33 6.56 5.90
CA LYS A 42 -2.16 6.36 6.75
C LYS A 42 -0.87 6.77 6.02
N LEU A 43 -0.73 6.37 4.77
CA LEU A 43 0.44 6.73 3.98
C LEU A 43 0.42 8.19 3.57
N LYS A 44 -0.75 8.73 3.30
CA LYS A 44 -0.89 10.15 2.98
C LYS A 44 -0.46 11.03 4.16
N ALA A 45 -0.78 10.63 5.37
CA ALA A 45 -0.37 11.34 6.57
C ALA A 45 1.15 11.38 6.71
N ALA A 46 1.85 10.40 6.16
CA ALA A 46 3.30 10.33 6.17
C ALA A 46 3.92 10.99 4.93
N GLY A 47 3.11 11.53 4.02
CA GLY A 47 3.59 12.22 2.84
C GLY A 47 3.65 11.38 1.58
N PHE A 48 3.06 10.18 1.59
CA PHE A 48 3.06 9.29 0.43
C PHE A 48 1.69 9.24 -0.23
N GLU A 49 1.68 9.24 -1.56
CA GLU A 49 0.44 9.13 -2.32
C GLU A 49 0.56 7.99 -3.33
N TYR A 50 -0.55 7.30 -3.57
CA TYR A 50 -0.59 6.21 -4.52
C TYR A 50 -0.67 6.74 -5.95
N ASP A 51 0.23 6.26 -6.81
CA ASP A 51 0.25 6.58 -8.23
C ASP A 51 -0.25 5.34 -8.98
N ALA A 52 -1.47 5.43 -9.52
CA ALA A 52 -2.10 4.32 -10.20
C ALA A 52 -1.40 3.96 -11.52
N ASP A 53 -0.80 4.94 -12.17
CA ASP A 53 -0.10 4.70 -13.44
C ASP A 53 1.16 3.87 -13.22
N LEU A 54 1.85 4.10 -12.12
CA LEU A 54 3.07 3.37 -11.77
C LEU A 54 2.82 2.22 -10.81
N ASN A 55 1.59 2.11 -10.30
CA ASN A 55 1.19 1.10 -9.31
C ASN A 55 2.13 1.09 -8.11
N GLN A 56 2.37 2.28 -7.55
CA GLN A 56 3.24 2.42 -6.39
C GLN A 56 2.91 3.69 -5.62
N PHE A 57 3.35 3.72 -4.35
CA PHE A 57 3.29 4.94 -3.54
C PHE A 57 4.58 5.72 -3.73
N GLY A 58 4.48 7.02 -3.69
CA GLY A 58 5.66 7.87 -3.83
C GLY A 58 5.56 9.19 -3.12
#